data_323c01c89f3fbb5cab3806da3ca64d57
#
_entry.id   323c01c89f3fbb5cab3806da3ca64d57
#
_cell.length_a   1.000
_cell.length_b   1.000
_cell.length_c   1.000
_cell.angle_alpha   90.00
_cell.angle_beta   90.00
_cell.angle_gamma   90.00
#
_symmetry.space_group_name_H-M   'P 1'
#
loop_
_entity.id
_entity.type
_entity.pdbx_description
1 polymer ?
#
loop_
_entity_poly.entity_id
_entity_poly.type
_entity_poly.pdbx_seq_one_letter_code
_entity_poly.pdbx_strand_id
1 'polypeptide(L)'
;MIRFEKVSKAYPGQARPALNSLSIDIQKGEFVFLVGQSGSGKSTALKLMLREQRPTTGRVYVAGKEINRLAGWKVPRLRRQVGTIFQDFRLLANKNVAENVAFAMQVTGHSNREIQQRVPETLELVGLDGKGDRMPDELSGGEQQRVAVARAFVNRPMILIADEPTGNLDPTTSVGIMKLLDRINRTGTTVVMATHDAGIVDQMRKRVIELENGQVIRDQAQGVYGHQN
;
A
#
# COMPACT_ATOMS: atom_id res chain seq x y z
N MET A 1 -8.92 2.40 -11.75
CA MET A 1 -8.88 1.46 -10.59
C MET A 1 -9.16 2.20 -9.29
N ILE A 2 -8.49 3.32 -9.03
CA ILE A 2 -8.74 4.22 -7.89
C ILE A 2 -9.00 5.61 -8.45
N ARG A 3 -10.10 6.29 -8.02
CA ARG A 3 -10.42 7.63 -8.51
C ARG A 3 -10.91 8.50 -7.36
N PHE A 4 -10.38 9.70 -7.29
CA PHE A 4 -10.81 10.79 -6.43
C PHE A 4 -11.42 11.88 -7.30
N GLU A 5 -12.63 12.33 -6.96
CA GLU A 5 -13.34 13.40 -7.66
C GLU A 5 -13.57 14.55 -6.70
N LYS A 6 -12.76 15.61 -6.80
CA LYS A 6 -12.84 16.83 -5.98
C LYS A 6 -12.97 16.53 -4.48
N VAL A 7 -12.11 15.62 -3.99
CA VAL A 7 -12.17 15.11 -2.61
C VAL A 7 -11.51 16.09 -1.66
N SER A 8 -12.25 16.51 -0.63
CA SER A 8 -11.70 17.24 0.51
C SER A 8 -11.89 16.44 1.80
N LYS A 9 -10.92 16.54 2.70
CA LYS A 9 -10.97 15.97 4.04
C LYS A 9 -10.49 16.97 5.06
N ALA A 10 -11.40 17.40 5.92
CA ALA A 10 -11.09 18.18 7.12
C ALA A 10 -11.15 17.31 8.36
N TYR A 11 -10.26 17.57 9.32
CA TYR A 11 -10.29 16.97 10.64
C TYR A 11 -10.69 18.03 11.66
N PRO A 12 -11.45 17.67 12.69
CA PRO A 12 -11.77 18.58 13.78
C PRO A 12 -10.50 19.17 14.42
N GLY A 13 -10.51 20.48 14.70
CA GLY A 13 -9.38 21.18 15.31
C GLY A 13 -8.22 21.56 14.37
N GLN A 14 -8.29 21.22 13.09
CA GLN A 14 -7.31 21.67 12.09
C GLN A 14 -7.80 22.91 11.34
N ALA A 15 -6.95 23.92 11.20
CA ALA A 15 -7.27 25.16 10.50
C ALA A 15 -7.38 24.97 8.97
N ARG A 16 -6.70 23.96 8.42
CA ARG A 16 -6.71 23.66 6.98
C ARG A 16 -7.13 22.20 6.75
N PRO A 17 -7.86 21.91 5.66
CA PRO A 17 -8.19 20.54 5.30
C PRO A 17 -6.91 19.75 4.95
N ALA A 18 -6.86 18.50 5.37
CA ALA A 18 -5.76 17.59 5.03
C ALA A 18 -5.75 17.22 3.53
N LEU A 19 -6.92 17.24 2.87
CA LEU A 19 -7.05 17.18 1.42
C LEU A 19 -8.02 18.29 0.98
N ASN A 20 -7.67 18.96 -0.10
CA ASN A 20 -8.40 20.11 -0.63
C ASN A 20 -8.69 19.92 -2.12
N SER A 21 -9.91 19.54 -2.44
CA SER A 21 -10.40 19.33 -3.81
C SER A 21 -9.52 18.39 -4.66
N LEU A 22 -8.96 17.35 -4.02
CA LEU A 22 -8.06 16.38 -4.66
C LEU A 22 -8.80 15.62 -5.77
N SER A 23 -8.22 15.63 -6.98
CA SER A 23 -8.70 14.84 -8.13
C SER A 23 -7.54 14.06 -8.71
N ILE A 24 -7.63 12.72 -8.68
CA ILE A 24 -6.66 11.78 -9.25
C ILE A 24 -7.40 10.59 -9.84
N ASP A 25 -6.83 10.00 -10.89
CA ASP A 25 -7.33 8.76 -11.50
C ASP A 25 -6.16 7.80 -11.72
N ILE A 26 -6.16 6.67 -11.01
CA ILE A 26 -5.14 5.62 -11.11
C ILE A 26 -5.76 4.43 -11.84
N GLN A 27 -5.15 4.05 -12.95
CA GLN A 27 -5.63 2.96 -13.79
C GLN A 27 -5.24 1.59 -13.22
N LYS A 28 -5.88 0.54 -13.72
CA LYS A 28 -5.55 -0.84 -13.34
C LYS A 28 -4.13 -1.19 -13.81
N GLY A 29 -3.34 -1.79 -12.91
CA GLY A 29 -1.98 -2.24 -13.20
C GLY A 29 -0.93 -1.13 -13.14
N GLU A 30 -1.30 0.13 -12.85
CA GLU A 30 -0.30 1.18 -12.64
C GLU A 30 0.50 0.96 -11.34
N PHE A 31 1.74 1.40 -11.36
CA PHE A 31 2.55 1.66 -10.17
C PHE A 31 2.67 3.17 -9.98
N VAL A 32 2.14 3.68 -8.88
CA VAL A 32 2.07 5.13 -8.61
C VAL A 32 2.76 5.45 -7.30
N PHE A 33 3.69 6.38 -7.33
CA PHE A 33 4.23 7.04 -6.16
C PHE A 33 3.36 8.24 -5.77
N LEU A 34 2.98 8.29 -4.51
CA LEU A 34 2.35 9.44 -3.89
C LEU A 34 3.42 10.13 -3.02
N VAL A 35 3.93 11.26 -3.47
CA VAL A 35 5.04 11.96 -2.83
C VAL A 35 4.61 13.31 -2.27
N GLY A 36 5.48 13.94 -1.49
CA GLY A 36 5.26 15.26 -0.88
C GLY A 36 5.78 15.30 0.56
N GLN A 37 5.90 16.48 1.11
CA GLN A 37 6.39 16.71 2.46
C GLN A 37 5.47 16.06 3.53
N SER A 38 5.98 15.96 4.76
CA SER A 38 5.15 15.56 5.90
C SER A 38 3.93 16.50 6.01
N GLY A 39 2.75 15.92 6.26
CA GLY A 39 1.50 16.70 6.33
C GLY A 39 0.88 17.09 4.98
N SER A 40 1.47 16.72 3.83
CA SER A 40 0.90 17.05 2.50
C SER A 40 -0.42 16.35 2.17
N GLY A 41 -0.85 15.36 2.96
CA GLY A 41 -2.11 14.65 2.76
C GLY A 41 -1.98 13.18 2.31
N LYS A 42 -0.77 12.67 2.06
CA LYS A 42 -0.53 11.28 1.59
C LYS A 42 -1.24 10.22 2.42
N SER A 43 -0.95 10.16 3.72
CA SER A 43 -1.57 9.15 4.61
C SER A 43 -3.09 9.34 4.73
N THR A 44 -3.60 10.58 4.59
CA THR A 44 -5.05 10.82 4.54
C THR A 44 -5.65 10.23 3.28
N ALA A 45 -5.00 10.40 2.11
CA ALA A 45 -5.44 9.81 0.85
C ALA A 45 -5.48 8.27 0.95
N LEU A 46 -4.42 7.64 1.51
CA LEU A 46 -4.39 6.18 1.73
C LEU A 46 -5.53 5.72 2.67
N LYS A 47 -5.78 6.43 3.78
CA LYS A 47 -6.87 6.11 4.72
C LYS A 47 -8.25 6.21 4.07
N LEU A 48 -8.44 7.12 3.12
CA LEU A 48 -9.67 7.21 2.33
C LEU A 48 -9.81 6.01 1.39
N MET A 49 -8.75 5.59 0.70
CA MET A 49 -8.76 4.40 -0.17
C MET A 49 -9.14 3.13 0.61
N LEU A 50 -8.66 3.00 1.86
CA LEU A 50 -8.97 1.89 2.76
C LEU A 50 -10.34 2.00 3.45
N ARG A 51 -11.05 3.12 3.23
CA ARG A 51 -12.29 3.42 3.94
C ARG A 51 -12.11 3.42 5.47
N GLU A 52 -10.92 3.77 5.96
CA GLU A 52 -10.66 4.05 7.38
C GLU A 52 -11.21 5.41 7.78
N GLN A 53 -11.20 6.32 6.83
CA GLN A 53 -11.82 7.65 6.92
C GLN A 53 -12.85 7.84 5.82
N ARG A 54 -13.77 8.79 6.02
CA ARG A 54 -14.70 9.26 4.99
C ARG A 54 -14.25 10.64 4.52
N PRO A 55 -14.40 10.97 3.24
CA PRO A 55 -14.17 12.32 2.79
C PRO A 55 -15.23 13.27 3.39
N THR A 56 -14.88 14.54 3.55
CA THR A 56 -15.82 15.59 3.93
C THR A 56 -16.69 15.97 2.74
N THR A 57 -16.07 16.11 1.56
CA THR A 57 -16.73 16.36 0.28
C THR A 57 -16.08 15.59 -0.84
N GLY A 58 -16.72 15.53 -2.01
CA GLY A 58 -16.22 14.79 -3.16
C GLY A 58 -16.54 13.30 -3.10
N ARG A 59 -16.00 12.54 -4.06
CA ARG A 59 -16.24 11.09 -4.19
C ARG A 59 -14.95 10.32 -4.35
N VAL A 60 -14.88 9.15 -3.68
CA VAL A 60 -13.74 8.22 -3.78
C VAL A 60 -14.26 6.90 -4.36
N TYR A 61 -13.57 6.41 -5.37
CA TYR A 61 -13.84 5.13 -6.01
C TYR A 61 -12.62 4.22 -5.81
N VAL A 62 -12.86 2.97 -5.43
CA VAL A 62 -11.83 1.93 -5.28
C VAL A 62 -12.34 0.64 -5.89
N ALA A 63 -11.53 -0.01 -6.72
CA ALA A 63 -11.92 -1.18 -7.49
C ALA A 63 -13.22 -0.95 -8.30
N GLY A 64 -13.37 0.25 -8.87
CA GLY A 64 -14.52 0.66 -9.68
C GLY A 64 -15.81 0.95 -8.90
N LYS A 65 -15.78 0.97 -7.57
CA LYS A 65 -16.96 1.21 -6.72
C LYS A 65 -16.81 2.51 -5.94
N GLU A 66 -17.86 3.32 -5.89
CA GLU A 66 -17.93 4.47 -4.97
C GLU A 66 -17.97 3.95 -3.53
N ILE A 67 -17.00 4.38 -2.72
CA ILE A 67 -16.85 3.86 -1.36
C ILE A 67 -17.39 4.81 -0.28
N ASN A 68 -17.74 6.04 -0.63
CA ASN A 68 -18.24 7.03 0.34
C ASN A 68 -19.47 6.53 1.10
N ARG A 69 -20.43 6.00 0.34
CA ARG A 69 -21.75 5.54 0.82
C ARG A 69 -21.78 4.06 1.13
N LEU A 70 -20.61 3.38 1.07
CA LEU A 70 -20.54 1.96 1.34
C LEU A 70 -20.97 1.68 2.79
N ALA A 71 -21.97 0.80 2.94
CA ALA A 71 -22.44 0.38 4.27
C ALA A 71 -21.31 -0.31 5.04
N GLY A 72 -21.24 -0.10 6.36
CA GLY A 72 -20.14 -0.58 7.21
C GLY A 72 -19.86 -2.08 7.06
N TRP A 73 -20.90 -2.91 6.97
CA TRP A 73 -20.77 -4.35 6.79
C TRP A 73 -20.17 -4.78 5.43
N LYS A 74 -20.16 -3.89 4.43
CA LYS A 74 -19.53 -4.13 3.12
C LYS A 74 -18.05 -3.71 3.08
N VAL A 75 -17.57 -2.93 4.05
CA VAL A 75 -16.17 -2.48 4.11
C VAL A 75 -15.17 -3.64 4.18
N PRO A 76 -15.39 -4.71 4.95
CA PRO A 76 -14.49 -5.87 4.95
C PRO A 76 -14.33 -6.50 3.55
N ARG A 77 -15.40 -6.54 2.75
CA ARG A 77 -15.34 -7.05 1.38
C ARG A 77 -14.50 -6.16 0.46
N LEU A 78 -14.53 -4.84 0.66
CA LEU A 78 -13.65 -3.91 -0.04
C LEU A 78 -12.19 -4.16 0.35
N ARG A 79 -11.89 -4.22 1.66
CA ARG A 79 -10.53 -4.39 2.18
C ARG A 79 -9.89 -5.72 1.79
N ARG A 80 -10.67 -6.78 1.52
CA ARG A 80 -10.17 -8.04 0.97
C ARG A 80 -9.59 -7.90 -0.44
N GLN A 81 -9.96 -6.84 -1.17
CA GLN A 81 -9.44 -6.53 -2.51
C GLN A 81 -8.21 -5.63 -2.49
N VAL A 82 -7.80 -5.18 -1.29
CA VAL A 82 -6.70 -4.25 -1.08
C VAL A 82 -5.72 -4.85 -0.07
N GLY A 83 -4.53 -5.13 -0.51
CA GLY A 83 -3.41 -5.46 0.39
C GLY A 83 -2.79 -4.18 0.96
N THR A 84 -2.34 -4.22 2.21
CA THR A 84 -1.74 -3.05 2.85
C THR A 84 -0.39 -3.41 3.46
N ILE A 85 0.62 -2.59 3.18
CA ILE A 85 1.98 -2.68 3.73
C ILE A 85 2.23 -1.40 4.52
N PHE A 86 2.74 -1.55 5.74
CA PHE A 86 3.05 -0.45 6.66
C PHE A 86 4.55 -0.34 6.90
N GLN A 87 5.00 0.83 7.31
CA GLN A 87 6.38 1.10 7.67
C GLN A 87 6.85 0.28 8.89
N ASP A 88 5.96 0.05 9.85
CA ASP A 88 6.20 -0.64 11.13
C ASP A 88 5.89 -2.16 11.07
N PHE A 89 5.85 -2.74 9.87
CA PHE A 89 5.62 -4.15 9.54
C PHE A 89 4.29 -4.72 10.07
N ARG A 90 3.88 -4.42 11.29
CA ARG A 90 2.67 -4.90 11.99
C ARG A 90 2.52 -6.41 11.99
N LEU A 91 3.61 -7.12 12.22
CA LEU A 91 3.59 -8.56 12.33
C LEU A 91 2.92 -9.01 13.63
N LEU A 92 2.30 -10.19 13.60
CA LEU A 92 1.77 -10.85 14.77
C LEU A 92 2.95 -11.50 15.51
N ALA A 93 3.35 -10.92 16.64
CA ALA A 93 4.55 -11.32 17.38
C ALA A 93 4.48 -12.75 17.95
N ASN A 94 3.27 -13.27 18.17
CA ASN A 94 3.01 -14.62 18.68
C ASN A 94 2.80 -15.67 17.58
N LYS A 95 3.12 -15.35 16.34
CA LYS A 95 2.97 -16.21 15.16
C LYS A 95 4.26 -16.22 14.35
N ASN A 96 4.64 -17.40 13.87
CA ASN A 96 5.77 -17.52 12.96
C ASN A 96 5.49 -16.90 11.59
N VAL A 97 6.48 -16.91 10.71
CA VAL A 97 6.40 -16.34 9.35
C VAL A 97 5.24 -16.93 8.55
N ALA A 98 5.14 -18.26 8.50
CA ALA A 98 4.09 -18.95 7.74
C ALA A 98 2.70 -18.65 8.31
N GLU A 99 2.57 -18.62 9.64
CA GLU A 99 1.31 -18.30 10.32
C GLU A 99 0.90 -16.83 10.12
N ASN A 100 1.85 -15.89 10.09
CA ASN A 100 1.58 -14.48 9.77
C ASN A 100 0.95 -14.33 8.38
N VAL A 101 1.48 -15.04 7.39
CA VAL A 101 0.95 -15.03 6.02
C VAL A 101 -0.37 -15.79 5.93
N ALA A 102 -0.46 -16.97 6.55
CA ALA A 102 -1.67 -17.80 6.58
C ALA A 102 -2.85 -17.07 7.22
N PHE A 103 -2.61 -16.25 8.24
CA PHE A 103 -3.65 -15.49 8.92
C PHE A 103 -4.46 -14.59 7.96
N ALA A 104 -3.82 -13.97 6.98
CA ALA A 104 -4.51 -13.16 5.98
C ALA A 104 -5.49 -13.99 5.12
N MET A 105 -5.18 -15.26 4.87
CA MET A 105 -6.07 -16.18 4.15
C MET A 105 -7.18 -16.72 5.06
N GLN A 106 -6.86 -17.04 6.31
CA GLN A 106 -7.85 -17.53 7.30
C GLN A 106 -8.98 -16.54 7.51
N VAL A 107 -8.64 -15.24 7.73
CA VAL A 107 -9.66 -14.18 7.96
C VAL A 107 -10.48 -13.87 6.70
N THR A 108 -10.05 -14.32 5.54
CA THR A 108 -10.79 -14.20 4.27
C THR A 108 -11.58 -15.45 3.92
N GLY A 109 -11.49 -16.51 4.73
CA GLY A 109 -12.30 -17.72 4.63
C GLY A 109 -11.75 -18.76 3.64
N HIS A 110 -10.44 -18.75 3.34
CA HIS A 110 -9.81 -19.78 2.52
C HIS A 110 -9.72 -21.12 3.27
N SER A 111 -9.79 -22.19 2.52
CA SER A 111 -9.63 -23.54 3.06
C SER A 111 -8.19 -23.83 3.48
N ASN A 112 -8.01 -24.76 4.43
CA ASN A 112 -6.68 -25.20 4.83
C ASN A 112 -5.83 -25.71 3.66
N ARG A 113 -6.44 -26.37 2.68
CA ARG A 113 -5.76 -26.85 1.48
C ARG A 113 -5.19 -25.69 0.65
N GLU A 114 -5.96 -24.63 0.44
CA GLU A 114 -5.51 -23.45 -0.29
C GLU A 114 -4.38 -22.74 0.47
N ILE A 115 -4.47 -22.65 1.81
CA ILE A 115 -3.44 -22.06 2.67
C ILE A 115 -2.14 -22.85 2.57
N GLN A 116 -2.18 -24.18 2.69
CA GLN A 116 -1.01 -25.06 2.59
C GLN A 116 -0.32 -24.96 1.22
N GLN A 117 -1.04 -24.66 0.17
CA GLN A 117 -0.46 -24.47 -1.16
C GLN A 117 0.10 -23.05 -1.32
N ARG A 118 -0.68 -22.01 -1.01
CA ARG A 118 -0.32 -20.61 -1.35
C ARG A 118 0.70 -19.98 -0.43
N VAL A 119 0.74 -20.38 0.84
CA VAL A 119 1.70 -19.78 1.78
C VAL A 119 3.13 -20.09 1.38
N PRO A 120 3.55 -21.35 1.10
CA PRO A 120 4.90 -21.63 0.61
C PRO A 120 5.23 -20.91 -0.70
N GLU A 121 4.32 -20.93 -1.70
CA GLU A 121 4.49 -20.20 -2.96
C GLU A 121 4.73 -18.69 -2.75
N THR A 122 4.03 -18.11 -1.79
CA THR A 122 4.17 -16.69 -1.48
C THR A 122 5.48 -16.41 -0.74
N LEU A 123 5.91 -17.29 0.16
CA LEU A 123 7.19 -17.16 0.87
C LEU A 123 8.38 -17.27 -0.11
N GLU A 124 8.31 -18.17 -1.07
CA GLU A 124 9.30 -18.28 -2.14
C GLU A 124 9.33 -17.00 -2.98
N LEU A 125 8.16 -16.46 -3.38
CA LEU A 125 8.05 -15.22 -4.15
C LEU A 125 8.77 -14.04 -3.46
N VAL A 126 8.63 -13.93 -2.14
CA VAL A 126 9.23 -12.83 -1.37
C VAL A 126 10.66 -13.12 -0.91
N GLY A 127 11.22 -14.31 -1.23
CA GLY A 127 12.58 -14.72 -0.87
C GLY A 127 12.73 -15.08 0.61
N LEU A 128 11.71 -15.72 1.19
CA LEU A 128 11.70 -16.26 2.56
C LEU A 128 11.53 -17.79 2.57
N ASP A 129 11.93 -18.46 1.48
CA ASP A 129 11.94 -19.91 1.43
C ASP A 129 12.79 -20.50 2.56
N GLY A 130 12.28 -21.56 3.20
CA GLY A 130 12.91 -22.20 4.36
C GLY A 130 12.84 -21.42 5.68
N LYS A 131 12.19 -20.22 5.72
CA LYS A 131 12.05 -19.40 6.94
C LYS A 131 10.65 -19.41 7.55
N GLY A 132 9.77 -20.29 7.09
CA GLY A 132 8.37 -20.35 7.52
C GLY A 132 8.17 -20.49 9.03
N ASP A 133 9.06 -21.24 9.70
CA ASP A 133 8.97 -21.53 11.14
C ASP A 133 9.62 -20.46 12.05
N ARG A 134 10.33 -19.46 11.46
CA ARG A 134 10.97 -18.39 12.24
C ARG A 134 9.94 -17.47 12.85
N MET A 135 10.25 -16.99 14.05
CA MET A 135 9.47 -15.94 14.71
C MET A 135 9.90 -14.54 14.24
N PRO A 136 9.04 -13.51 14.33
CA PRO A 136 9.36 -12.15 13.88
C PRO A 136 10.63 -11.56 14.50
N ASP A 137 10.93 -11.85 15.76
CA ASP A 137 12.11 -11.38 16.49
C ASP A 137 13.42 -12.05 16.06
N GLU A 138 13.33 -13.19 15.36
CA GLU A 138 14.48 -13.88 14.75
C GLU A 138 14.85 -13.33 13.36
N LEU A 139 14.08 -12.36 12.85
CA LEU A 139 14.21 -11.82 11.48
C LEU A 139 14.86 -10.43 11.48
N SER A 140 15.69 -10.17 10.45
CA SER A 140 16.11 -8.80 10.13
C SER A 140 14.93 -7.92 9.74
N GLY A 141 15.06 -6.58 9.83
CA GLY A 141 14.02 -5.65 9.41
C GLY A 141 13.56 -5.85 7.97
N GLY A 142 14.48 -6.14 7.07
CA GLY A 142 14.16 -6.44 5.67
C GLY A 142 13.36 -7.74 5.49
N GLU A 143 13.67 -8.77 6.29
CA GLU A 143 12.89 -10.01 6.29
C GLU A 143 11.51 -9.81 6.88
N GLN A 144 11.39 -9.05 7.97
CA GLN A 144 10.10 -8.68 8.54
C GLN A 144 9.23 -7.93 7.52
N GLN A 145 9.82 -7.00 6.75
CA GLN A 145 9.10 -6.31 5.69
C GLN A 145 8.69 -7.26 4.56
N ARG A 146 9.51 -8.23 4.19
CA ARG A 146 9.12 -9.27 3.22
C ARG A 146 7.95 -10.12 3.73
N VAL A 147 7.89 -10.43 5.02
CA VAL A 147 6.71 -11.08 5.63
C VAL A 147 5.47 -10.19 5.52
N ALA A 148 5.60 -8.89 5.80
CA ALA A 148 4.50 -7.93 5.65
C ALA A 148 4.00 -7.84 4.20
N VAL A 149 4.91 -7.84 3.22
CA VAL A 149 4.58 -7.89 1.78
C VAL A 149 3.88 -9.22 1.44
N ALA A 150 4.40 -10.36 1.90
CA ALA A 150 3.79 -11.67 1.68
C ALA A 150 2.36 -11.71 2.22
N ARG A 151 2.14 -11.25 3.45
CA ARG A 151 0.82 -11.18 4.07
C ARG A 151 -0.16 -10.29 3.28
N ALA A 152 0.33 -9.16 2.76
CA ALA A 152 -0.48 -8.26 1.96
C ALA A 152 -0.85 -8.85 0.59
N PHE A 153 0.03 -9.70 0.01
CA PHE A 153 -0.11 -10.20 -1.35
C PHE A 153 -0.69 -11.62 -1.46
N VAL A 154 -0.65 -12.45 -0.41
CA VAL A 154 -1.06 -13.88 -0.46
C VAL A 154 -2.47 -14.09 -1.01
N ASN A 155 -3.38 -13.14 -0.78
CA ASN A 155 -4.74 -13.15 -1.34
C ASN A 155 -4.83 -12.63 -2.79
N ARG A 156 -3.70 -12.30 -3.43
CA ARG A 156 -3.62 -11.73 -4.79
C ARG A 156 -4.55 -10.55 -4.97
N PRO A 157 -4.41 -9.48 -4.15
CA PRO A 157 -5.31 -8.34 -4.20
C PRO A 157 -5.20 -7.59 -5.53
N MET A 158 -6.27 -6.90 -5.92
CA MET A 158 -6.28 -6.05 -7.11
C MET A 158 -5.46 -4.77 -6.91
N ILE A 159 -5.34 -4.33 -5.67
CA ILE A 159 -4.65 -3.10 -5.27
C ILE A 159 -3.74 -3.42 -4.09
N LEU A 160 -2.51 -2.89 -4.13
CA LEU A 160 -1.57 -2.92 -3.03
C LEU A 160 -1.27 -1.47 -2.63
N ILE A 161 -1.56 -1.14 -1.38
CA ILE A 161 -1.26 0.17 -0.80
C ILE A 161 -0.07 0.00 0.14
N ALA A 162 0.98 0.79 -0.07
CA ALA A 162 2.17 0.79 0.77
C ALA A 162 2.40 2.19 1.35
N ASP A 163 2.45 2.29 2.67
CA ASP A 163 2.74 3.53 3.40
C ASP A 163 4.16 3.46 3.95
N GLU A 164 5.10 4.17 3.30
CA GLU A 164 6.52 4.24 3.65
C GLU A 164 7.18 2.84 3.83
N PRO A 165 7.04 1.90 2.88
CA PRO A 165 7.42 0.50 3.11
C PRO A 165 8.92 0.27 3.26
N THR A 166 9.74 1.26 3.02
CA THR A 166 11.21 1.23 3.10
C THR A 166 11.77 2.17 4.16
N GLY A 167 10.91 2.91 4.86
CA GLY A 167 11.32 3.99 5.77
C GLY A 167 12.18 3.56 6.98
N ASN A 168 12.14 2.28 7.36
CA ASN A 168 12.93 1.71 8.47
C ASN A 168 14.04 0.76 7.99
N LEU A 169 14.38 0.79 6.70
CA LEU A 169 15.32 -0.15 6.09
C LEU A 169 16.57 0.59 5.58
N ASP A 170 17.68 -0.12 5.53
CA ASP A 170 18.88 0.35 4.87
C ASP A 170 18.69 0.46 3.34
N PRO A 171 19.49 1.25 2.63
CA PRO A 171 19.33 1.48 1.19
C PRO A 171 19.35 0.20 0.35
N THR A 172 20.23 -0.75 0.66
CA THR A 172 20.37 -2.00 -0.10
C THR A 172 19.12 -2.86 0.04
N THR A 173 18.64 -3.00 1.28
CA THR A 173 17.40 -3.74 1.58
C THR A 173 16.19 -3.07 0.93
N SER A 174 16.14 -1.72 0.96
CA SER A 174 15.07 -0.93 0.31
C SER A 174 14.95 -1.23 -1.18
N VAL A 175 16.07 -1.28 -1.90
CA VAL A 175 16.10 -1.69 -3.32
C VAL A 175 15.51 -3.10 -3.52
N GLY A 176 15.82 -4.01 -2.61
CA GLY A 176 15.26 -5.38 -2.66
C GLY A 176 13.74 -5.41 -2.51
N ILE A 177 13.19 -4.61 -1.58
CA ILE A 177 11.73 -4.47 -1.41
C ILE A 177 11.09 -3.82 -2.65
N MET A 178 11.73 -2.80 -3.22
CA MET A 178 11.20 -2.14 -4.41
C MET A 178 11.15 -3.06 -5.63
N LYS A 179 12.19 -3.88 -5.86
CA LYS A 179 12.18 -4.91 -6.90
C LYS A 179 11.05 -5.93 -6.68
N LEU A 180 10.78 -6.29 -5.44
CA LEU A 180 9.68 -7.19 -5.10
C LEU A 180 8.31 -6.55 -5.41
N LEU A 181 8.09 -5.28 -5.05
CA LEU A 181 6.86 -4.56 -5.36
C LEU A 181 6.67 -4.38 -6.87
N ASP A 182 7.74 -4.10 -7.62
CA ASP A 182 7.69 -4.04 -9.09
C ASP A 182 7.33 -5.41 -9.70
N ARG A 183 7.90 -6.50 -9.18
CA ARG A 183 7.54 -7.86 -9.60
C ARG A 183 6.06 -8.15 -9.36
N ILE A 184 5.54 -7.78 -8.19
CA ILE A 184 4.10 -7.90 -7.87
C ILE A 184 3.26 -7.05 -8.83
N ASN A 185 3.65 -5.80 -9.10
CA ASN A 185 2.94 -4.94 -10.05
C ASN A 185 2.85 -5.55 -11.45
N ARG A 186 3.93 -6.17 -11.94
CA ARG A 186 3.97 -6.85 -13.25
C ARG A 186 2.98 -8.02 -13.36
N THR A 187 2.50 -8.57 -12.25
CA THR A 187 1.41 -9.58 -12.27
C THR A 187 0.03 -8.97 -12.49
N GLY A 188 -0.07 -7.64 -12.65
CA GLY A 188 -1.32 -6.91 -12.88
C GLY A 188 -1.92 -6.25 -11.64
N THR A 189 -1.27 -6.37 -10.47
CA THR A 189 -1.68 -5.67 -9.25
C THR A 189 -1.38 -4.17 -9.36
N THR A 190 -2.35 -3.32 -9.10
CA THR A 190 -2.14 -1.86 -9.00
C THR A 190 -1.42 -1.54 -7.70
N VAL A 191 -0.32 -0.78 -7.77
CA VAL A 191 0.46 -0.40 -6.57
C VAL A 191 0.37 1.10 -6.36
N VAL A 192 0.00 1.51 -5.14
CA VAL A 192 0.06 2.91 -4.69
C VAL A 192 0.98 2.97 -3.49
N MET A 193 2.09 3.66 -3.62
CA MET A 193 3.09 3.78 -2.58
C MET A 193 3.27 5.23 -2.15
N ALA A 194 2.98 5.53 -0.89
CA ALA A 194 3.39 6.79 -0.29
C ALA A 194 4.85 6.69 0.15
N THR A 195 5.66 7.67 -0.22
CA THR A 195 7.05 7.76 0.19
C THR A 195 7.58 9.20 0.13
N HIS A 196 8.63 9.46 0.90
CA HIS A 196 9.43 10.67 0.82
C HIS A 196 10.87 10.37 0.33
N ASP A 197 11.17 9.13 -0.04
CA ASP A 197 12.49 8.71 -0.53
C ASP A 197 12.65 9.06 -2.02
N ALA A 198 13.37 10.16 -2.26
CA ALA A 198 13.66 10.64 -3.60
C ALA A 198 14.48 9.63 -4.42
N GLY A 199 15.45 8.97 -3.81
CA GLY A 199 16.33 8.02 -4.50
C GLY A 199 15.56 6.83 -5.07
N ILE A 200 14.61 6.29 -4.32
CA ILE A 200 13.73 5.20 -4.77
C ILE A 200 12.86 5.66 -5.94
N VAL A 201 12.22 6.84 -5.81
CA VAL A 201 11.33 7.38 -6.85
C VAL A 201 12.10 7.58 -8.16
N ASP A 202 13.29 8.18 -8.09
CA ASP A 202 14.15 8.50 -9.24
C ASP A 202 14.67 7.24 -9.92
N GLN A 203 15.01 6.21 -9.14
CA GLN A 203 15.49 4.93 -9.67
C GLN A 203 14.40 4.15 -10.39
N MET A 204 13.18 4.16 -9.85
CA MET A 204 12.06 3.36 -10.37
C MET A 204 11.38 3.97 -11.59
N ARG A 205 11.38 5.29 -11.74
CA ARG A 205 10.78 6.06 -12.85
C ARG A 205 9.35 5.63 -13.18
N LYS A 206 8.54 5.43 -12.16
CA LYS A 206 7.10 5.18 -12.29
C LYS A 206 6.32 6.49 -12.28
N ARG A 207 4.99 6.41 -12.38
CA ARG A 207 4.13 7.58 -12.24
C ARG A 207 4.28 8.20 -10.85
N VAL A 208 4.45 9.51 -10.81
CA VAL A 208 4.60 10.30 -9.58
C VAL A 208 3.46 11.31 -9.49
N ILE A 209 2.71 11.23 -8.41
CA ILE A 209 1.71 12.23 -8.02
C ILE A 209 2.24 12.94 -6.79
N GLU A 210 2.52 14.23 -6.91
CA GLU A 210 3.03 15.05 -5.81
C GLU A 210 1.92 15.85 -5.17
N LEU A 211 1.84 15.73 -3.84
CA LEU A 211 0.89 16.46 -3.01
C LEU A 211 1.56 17.57 -2.23
N GLU A 212 0.96 18.73 -2.25
CA GLU A 212 1.29 19.86 -1.38
C GLU A 212 -0.01 20.48 -0.84
N ASN A 213 -0.08 20.70 0.48
CA ASN A 213 -1.24 21.29 1.15
C ASN A 213 -2.58 20.61 0.78
N GLY A 214 -2.56 19.28 0.59
CA GLY A 214 -3.73 18.49 0.24
C GLY A 214 -4.19 18.60 -1.22
N GLN A 215 -3.38 19.19 -2.10
CA GLN A 215 -3.66 19.33 -3.54
C GLN A 215 -2.61 18.61 -4.37
N VAL A 216 -2.96 18.20 -5.59
CA VAL A 216 -1.99 17.71 -6.57
C VAL A 216 -1.28 18.93 -7.19
N ILE A 217 0.03 18.99 -7.05
CA ILE A 217 0.86 20.00 -7.71
C ILE A 217 1.58 19.45 -8.93
N ARG A 218 1.72 18.11 -9.01
CA ARG A 218 2.36 17.44 -10.14
C ARG A 218 1.79 16.02 -10.31
N ASP A 219 1.60 15.61 -11.56
CA ASP A 219 1.22 14.24 -11.97
C ASP A 219 1.97 13.88 -13.25
N GLN A 220 2.97 13.02 -13.15
CA GLN A 220 3.87 12.64 -14.26
C GLN A 220 3.91 11.14 -14.42
N ALA A 221 3.67 10.65 -15.63
CA ALA A 221 3.62 9.21 -15.95
C ALA A 221 4.97 8.48 -15.74
N GLN A 222 6.09 9.19 -15.92
CA GLN A 222 7.46 8.75 -15.61
C GLN A 222 8.17 9.90 -14.90
N GLY A 223 7.92 10.02 -13.60
CA GLY A 223 8.40 11.15 -12.82
C GLY A 223 9.69 10.83 -12.06
N VAL A 224 10.31 11.91 -11.59
CA VAL A 224 11.37 11.91 -10.59
C VAL A 224 10.87 12.65 -9.36
N TYR A 225 11.60 12.55 -8.24
CA TYR A 225 11.25 13.28 -7.03
C TYR A 225 11.68 14.75 -7.15
N GLY A 226 10.78 15.70 -6.87
CA GLY A 226 11.08 17.14 -6.95
C GLY A 226 11.06 17.71 -8.37
N HIS A 227 11.29 19.02 -8.48
CA HIS A 227 11.47 19.69 -9.76
C HIS A 227 12.91 19.53 -10.22
N GLN A 228 13.13 18.93 -11.40
CA GLN A 228 14.36 19.21 -12.13
C GLN A 228 14.20 20.61 -12.74
N ASN A 229 14.96 21.59 -12.25
CA ASN A 229 15.13 22.88 -12.91
C ASN A 229 15.82 22.69 -14.27
#